data_30b5618c28aba4e0f43928c4c82dc476
#
_entry.id   30b5618c28aba4e0f43928c4c82dc476
#
_cell.length_a   1.000
_cell.length_b   1.000
_cell.length_c   1.000
_cell.angle_alpha   90.00
_cell.angle_beta   90.00
_cell.angle_gamma   90.00
#
_symmetry.space_group_name_H-M   'P 1'
#
loop_
_entity.id
_entity.type
_entity.pdbx_description
1 polymer ?
#
loop_
_entity_poly.entity_id
_entity_poly.type
_entity_poly.pdbx_seq_one_letter_code
_entity_poly.pdbx_strand_id
1 'polypeptide(L)'
;MSSFDGAHSEWNLGSPGGWDYQRTTQEIARVVWEKINRISPTGVALDFDHPLLCPVAGFVDMLVDVLRRRNGNTPGLVAVVAEEETLADVTENINLARRLDGIQGITGILAAPHEFELRKGVCCHQGRPVSLVFMDFNNDVFLKLHRRHDLSPLLQAIRENRVLNPRGTEPINVKSMFEVITGDHAHRFDPETVQRTPWTRRFFPRRTTGPNGESIPDLVEWARQNWPDLVLKPERGYSGIGVKVGGVDNDADAAIAQALEKGNYILQAKVTLGLWAEEMAEIDHAARRIVLA
;
A
#
# COMPACT_ATOMS: atom_id res chain seq x y z
N MET A 1 20.25 15.18 6.75
CA MET A 1 19.23 14.25 6.25
C MET A 1 18.29 15.07 5.41
N SER A 2 18.21 14.80 4.12
CA SER A 2 17.20 15.43 3.28
C SER A 2 15.83 14.96 3.78
N SER A 3 14.98 15.88 4.19
CA SER A 3 13.59 15.57 4.50
C SER A 3 12.93 15.02 3.22
N PHE A 4 12.22 13.91 3.34
CA PHE A 4 11.38 13.42 2.25
C PHE A 4 10.20 14.39 2.08
N ASP A 5 10.19 15.17 1.01
CA ASP A 5 9.15 16.18 0.74
C ASP A 5 7.88 15.59 0.09
N GLY A 6 7.68 14.28 0.23
CA GLY A 6 6.55 13.58 -0.34
C GLY A 6 5.22 13.85 0.37
N ALA A 7 4.13 13.78 -0.39
CA ALA A 7 2.76 13.81 0.13
C ALA A 7 2.21 12.39 0.34
N HIS A 8 1.40 12.20 1.37
CA HIS A 8 0.70 10.95 1.65
C HIS A 8 -0.56 10.88 0.78
N SER A 9 -0.54 10.11 -0.30
CA SER A 9 -1.71 9.98 -1.19
C SER A 9 -2.72 8.94 -0.73
N GLU A 10 -2.25 7.89 -0.05
CA GLU A 10 -3.05 6.84 0.60
C GLU A 10 -2.20 6.01 1.55
N TRP A 11 -2.83 5.26 2.44
CA TRP A 11 -2.20 4.28 3.31
C TRP A 11 -2.70 2.88 3.00
N ASN A 12 -1.78 1.92 2.97
CA ASN A 12 -2.06 0.49 2.83
C ASN A 12 -1.63 -0.25 4.10
N LEU A 13 -2.53 -0.30 5.09
CA LEU A 13 -2.25 -0.86 6.41
C LEU A 13 -2.79 -2.28 6.61
N GLY A 14 -3.71 -2.71 5.74
CA GLY A 14 -4.35 -4.02 5.84
C GLY A 14 -3.46 -5.16 5.35
N SER A 15 -3.16 -5.16 4.07
CA SER A 15 -2.28 -6.13 3.40
C SER A 15 -1.37 -5.38 2.41
N PRO A 16 -0.29 -4.73 2.92
CA PRO A 16 0.63 -4.02 2.04
C PRO A 16 1.36 -5.00 1.13
N GLY A 17 1.43 -4.67 -0.16
CA GLY A 17 2.13 -5.45 -1.18
C GLY A 17 3.07 -4.57 -2.00
N GLY A 18 3.72 -5.18 -3.01
CA GLY A 18 4.60 -4.46 -3.95
C GLY A 18 6.08 -4.47 -3.59
N TRP A 19 6.44 -4.95 -2.41
CA TRP A 19 7.83 -4.97 -1.92
C TRP A 19 8.74 -5.96 -2.68
N ASP A 20 8.23 -7.09 -3.19
CA ASP A 20 9.00 -8.02 -4.03
C ASP A 20 8.92 -7.64 -5.52
N TYR A 21 7.82 -7.05 -5.96
CA TYR A 21 7.70 -6.45 -7.30
C TYR A 21 8.66 -5.28 -7.48
N GLN A 22 8.86 -4.46 -6.46
CA GLN A 22 9.87 -3.40 -6.50
C GLN A 22 11.26 -3.99 -6.74
N ARG A 23 11.63 -5.06 -6.04
CA ARG A 23 12.92 -5.76 -6.27
C ARG A 23 13.07 -6.20 -7.72
N THR A 24 12.05 -6.83 -8.28
CA THR A 24 12.07 -7.27 -9.67
C THR A 24 12.22 -6.10 -10.65
N THR A 25 11.49 -5.01 -10.41
CA THR A 25 11.60 -3.79 -11.23
C THR A 25 13.00 -3.18 -11.15
N GLN A 26 13.60 -3.19 -9.97
CA GLN A 26 14.95 -2.70 -9.74
C GLN A 26 16.01 -3.54 -10.47
N GLU A 27 15.87 -4.86 -10.49
CA GLU A 27 16.74 -5.75 -11.28
C GLU A 27 16.63 -5.47 -12.79
N ILE A 28 15.40 -5.29 -13.27
CA ILE A 28 15.14 -4.91 -14.67
C ILE A 28 15.78 -3.55 -14.96
N ALA A 29 15.57 -2.56 -14.09
CA ALA A 29 16.16 -1.22 -14.24
C ALA A 29 17.70 -1.27 -14.27
N ARG A 30 18.33 -2.08 -13.43
CA ARG A 30 19.79 -2.30 -13.46
C ARG A 30 20.26 -2.81 -14.81
N VAL A 31 19.63 -3.86 -15.33
CA VAL A 31 19.99 -4.45 -16.64
C VAL A 31 19.81 -3.44 -17.77
N VAL A 32 18.72 -2.67 -17.74
CA VAL A 32 18.46 -1.63 -18.73
C VAL A 32 19.51 -0.54 -18.64
N TRP A 33 19.80 -0.05 -17.43
CA TRP A 33 20.80 1.00 -17.19
C TRP A 33 22.19 0.60 -17.66
N GLU A 34 22.63 -0.62 -17.36
CA GLU A 34 23.91 -1.14 -17.83
C GLU A 34 24.00 -1.21 -19.35
N LYS A 35 22.89 -1.56 -20.04
CA LYS A 35 22.84 -1.55 -21.51
C LYS A 35 22.93 -0.13 -22.05
N ILE A 36 22.20 0.81 -21.46
CA ILE A 36 22.23 2.23 -21.86
C ILE A 36 23.66 2.76 -21.74
N ASN A 37 24.30 2.58 -20.58
CA ASN A 37 25.66 3.07 -20.37
C ASN A 37 26.73 2.44 -21.29
N ARG A 38 26.49 1.20 -21.75
CA ARG A 38 27.37 0.59 -22.77
C ARG A 38 27.24 1.24 -24.15
N ILE A 39 26.04 1.68 -24.49
CA ILE A 39 25.74 2.30 -25.80
C ILE A 39 26.09 3.79 -25.79
N SER A 40 25.72 4.47 -24.72
CA SER A 40 25.95 5.91 -24.52
C SER A 40 26.31 6.17 -23.05
N PRO A 41 27.62 6.24 -22.73
CA PRO A 41 28.05 6.50 -21.36
C PRO A 41 27.52 7.85 -20.87
N THR A 42 26.71 7.82 -19.81
CA THR A 42 26.08 9.02 -19.23
C THR A 42 26.98 9.73 -18.22
N GLY A 43 28.04 9.07 -17.72
CA GLY A 43 28.86 9.56 -16.62
C GLY A 43 28.16 9.52 -15.25
N VAL A 44 26.92 9.01 -15.19
CA VAL A 44 26.13 8.88 -13.95
C VAL A 44 26.23 7.46 -13.43
N ALA A 45 26.50 7.31 -12.14
CA ALA A 45 26.43 6.03 -11.43
C ALA A 45 25.12 5.96 -10.63
N LEU A 46 24.35 4.89 -10.82
CA LEU A 46 23.17 4.60 -10.02
C LEU A 46 23.48 3.50 -9.02
N ASP A 47 23.14 3.74 -7.76
CA ASP A 47 23.27 2.75 -6.68
C ASP A 47 21.97 1.95 -6.57
N PHE A 48 21.91 0.80 -7.24
CA PHE A 48 20.79 -0.12 -7.19
C PHE A 48 20.76 -0.97 -5.91
N ASP A 49 21.81 -0.96 -5.12
CA ASP A 49 21.92 -1.76 -3.89
C ASP A 49 21.72 -0.93 -2.63
N HIS A 50 21.30 0.33 -2.81
CA HIS A 50 21.03 1.21 -1.68
C HIS A 50 19.96 0.60 -0.75
N PRO A 51 20.19 0.53 0.58
CA PRO A 51 19.28 -0.15 1.52
C PRO A 51 17.82 0.31 1.47
N LEU A 52 17.58 1.59 1.19
CA LEU A 52 16.22 2.14 1.04
C LEU A 52 15.49 1.62 -0.21
N LEU A 53 16.21 1.02 -1.15
CA LEU A 53 15.65 0.40 -2.36
C LEU A 53 15.42 -1.11 -2.19
N CYS A 54 15.63 -1.67 -1.00
CA CYS A 54 15.48 -3.10 -0.70
C CYS A 54 14.37 -3.34 0.33
N PRO A 55 13.10 -2.96 0.06
CA PRO A 55 12.01 -3.02 1.02
C PRO A 55 11.72 -4.45 1.49
N VAL A 56 11.96 -5.46 0.65
CA VAL A 56 11.75 -6.86 1.02
C VAL A 56 12.67 -7.30 2.15
N ALA A 57 13.92 -6.86 2.16
CA ALA A 57 14.85 -7.17 3.26
C ALA A 57 14.37 -6.54 4.56
N GLY A 58 14.02 -5.26 4.56
CA GLY A 58 13.46 -4.57 5.72
C GLY A 58 12.16 -5.19 6.22
N PHE A 59 11.30 -5.67 5.32
CA PHE A 59 10.06 -6.34 5.69
C PHE A 59 10.33 -7.71 6.36
N VAL A 60 11.24 -8.51 5.82
CA VAL A 60 11.66 -9.78 6.42
C VAL A 60 12.31 -9.54 7.79
N ASP A 61 13.22 -8.58 7.89
CA ASP A 61 13.89 -8.22 9.15
C ASP A 61 12.87 -7.80 10.23
N MET A 62 11.86 -7.03 9.86
CA MET A 62 10.76 -6.65 10.76
C MET A 62 9.99 -7.88 11.26
N LEU A 63 9.64 -8.82 10.38
CA LEU A 63 8.95 -10.06 10.76
C LEU A 63 9.80 -10.88 11.74
N VAL A 64 11.08 -11.02 11.46
CA VAL A 64 12.04 -11.75 12.31
C VAL A 64 12.19 -11.08 13.68
N ASP A 65 12.30 -9.75 13.69
CA ASP A 65 12.42 -8.99 14.95
C ASP A 65 11.17 -9.13 15.81
N VAL A 66 9.97 -9.02 15.23
CA VAL A 66 8.71 -9.27 15.95
C VAL A 66 8.65 -10.70 16.49
N LEU A 67 9.04 -11.70 15.69
CA LEU A 67 9.07 -13.09 16.15
C LEU A 67 10.04 -13.27 17.34
N ARG A 68 11.25 -12.72 17.25
CA ARG A 68 12.27 -12.81 18.31
C ARG A 68 11.84 -12.12 19.59
N ARG A 69 11.22 -10.94 19.49
CA ARG A 69 10.65 -10.24 20.66
C ARG A 69 9.58 -11.07 21.37
N ARG A 70 8.83 -11.90 20.64
CA ARG A 70 7.77 -12.74 21.20
C ARG A 70 8.28 -14.05 21.75
N ASN A 71 9.13 -14.74 21.02
CA ASN A 71 9.56 -16.10 21.28
C ASN A 71 10.97 -16.18 21.88
N GLY A 72 11.68 -15.06 22.02
CA GLY A 72 13.12 -15.09 22.28
C GLY A 72 13.85 -15.77 21.12
N ASN A 73 14.79 -16.65 21.45
CA ASN A 73 15.50 -17.46 20.45
C ASN A 73 14.83 -18.82 20.17
N THR A 74 13.61 -19.04 20.67
CA THR A 74 12.90 -20.29 20.42
C THR A 74 12.48 -20.37 18.96
N PRO A 75 12.70 -21.50 18.26
CA PRO A 75 12.26 -21.70 16.90
C PRO A 75 10.76 -21.42 16.74
N GLY A 76 10.37 -20.78 15.65
CA GLY A 76 9.00 -20.38 15.42
C GLY A 76 8.50 -20.68 14.01
N LEU A 77 7.20 -20.91 13.88
CA LEU A 77 6.50 -21.03 12.62
C LEU A 77 5.87 -19.68 12.27
N VAL A 78 6.25 -19.13 11.13
CA VAL A 78 5.68 -17.89 10.56
C VAL A 78 4.86 -18.27 9.34
N ALA A 79 3.58 -17.96 9.39
CA ALA A 79 2.66 -18.24 8.30
C ALA A 79 2.35 -16.99 7.47
N VAL A 80 2.61 -17.08 6.19
CA VAL A 80 2.03 -16.19 5.17
C VAL A 80 0.70 -16.82 4.76
N VAL A 81 -0.40 -16.10 4.97
CA VAL A 81 -1.75 -16.61 4.73
C VAL A 81 -2.39 -15.81 3.61
N ALA A 82 -2.79 -16.50 2.54
CA ALA A 82 -3.42 -15.91 1.37
C ALA A 82 -4.65 -16.73 0.94
N GLU A 83 -5.49 -16.15 0.07
CA GLU A 83 -6.63 -16.89 -0.51
C GLU A 83 -6.11 -18.11 -1.30
N GLU A 84 -6.82 -19.24 -1.21
CA GLU A 84 -6.40 -20.51 -1.82
C GLU A 84 -6.15 -20.35 -3.33
N GLU A 85 -6.99 -19.58 -4.00
CA GLU A 85 -6.91 -19.33 -5.42
C GLU A 85 -5.64 -18.54 -5.83
N THR A 86 -5.00 -17.87 -4.88
CA THR A 86 -3.81 -17.02 -5.14
C THR A 86 -2.49 -17.65 -4.68
N LEU A 87 -2.52 -18.78 -3.99
CA LEU A 87 -1.32 -19.41 -3.42
C LEU A 87 -0.25 -19.76 -4.46
N ALA A 88 -0.66 -20.15 -5.66
CA ALA A 88 0.25 -20.52 -6.74
C ALA A 88 0.72 -19.31 -7.58
N ASP A 89 -0.04 -18.22 -7.59
CA ASP A 89 0.12 -17.14 -8.56
C ASP A 89 0.80 -15.90 -7.98
N VAL A 90 0.60 -15.62 -6.67
CA VAL A 90 1.21 -14.46 -6.03
C VAL A 90 2.64 -14.77 -5.61
N THR A 91 3.58 -14.53 -6.53
CA THR A 91 5.01 -14.81 -6.33
C THR A 91 5.59 -14.09 -5.12
N GLU A 92 5.07 -12.94 -4.75
CA GLU A 92 5.47 -12.16 -3.59
C GLU A 92 5.28 -12.96 -2.28
N ASN A 93 4.13 -13.62 -2.11
CA ASN A 93 3.84 -14.45 -0.95
C ASN A 93 4.71 -15.72 -0.91
N ILE A 94 4.89 -16.35 -2.08
CA ILE A 94 5.77 -17.51 -2.23
C ILE A 94 7.21 -17.16 -1.83
N ASN A 95 7.71 -16.04 -2.32
CA ASN A 95 9.06 -15.58 -2.04
C ASN A 95 9.22 -15.18 -0.56
N LEU A 96 8.21 -14.57 0.05
CA LEU A 96 8.24 -14.23 1.48
C LEU A 96 8.36 -15.50 2.34
N ALA A 97 7.50 -16.49 2.10
CA ALA A 97 7.53 -17.74 2.84
C ALA A 97 8.90 -18.45 2.70
N ARG A 98 9.45 -18.53 1.48
CA ARG A 98 10.78 -19.13 1.23
C ARG A 98 11.92 -18.37 1.92
N ARG A 99 11.88 -17.03 1.93
CA ARG A 99 12.89 -16.23 2.63
C ARG A 99 12.87 -16.45 4.12
N LEU A 100 11.67 -16.54 4.71
CA LEU A 100 11.50 -16.83 6.13
C LEU A 100 12.00 -18.24 6.47
N ASP A 101 11.68 -19.26 5.64
CA ASP A 101 12.13 -20.64 5.84
C ASP A 101 13.65 -20.81 5.73
N GLY A 102 14.32 -19.92 4.97
CA GLY A 102 15.77 -19.88 4.87
C GLY A 102 16.50 -19.31 6.11
N ILE A 103 15.77 -18.80 7.12
CA ILE A 103 16.36 -18.19 8.31
C ILE A 103 16.45 -19.21 9.43
N GLN A 104 17.63 -19.35 10.02
CA GLN A 104 17.84 -20.30 11.11
C GLN A 104 16.88 -20.10 12.28
N GLY A 105 16.20 -21.17 12.66
CA GLY A 105 15.19 -21.17 13.74
C GLY A 105 13.81 -20.68 13.31
N ILE A 106 13.58 -20.37 12.04
CA ILE A 106 12.27 -20.02 11.51
C ILE A 106 11.82 -21.09 10.52
N THR A 107 10.56 -21.46 10.60
CA THR A 107 9.87 -22.20 9.54
C THR A 107 8.88 -21.24 8.87
N GLY A 108 9.14 -20.86 7.63
CA GLY A 108 8.23 -20.06 6.80
C GLY A 108 7.27 -20.95 6.04
N ILE A 109 5.98 -20.66 6.08
CA ILE A 109 4.97 -21.38 5.30
C ILE A 109 4.07 -20.41 4.55
N LEU A 110 3.56 -20.84 3.40
CA LEU A 110 2.45 -20.24 2.69
C LEU A 110 1.26 -21.20 2.77
N ALA A 111 0.10 -20.72 3.25
CA ALA A 111 -1.04 -21.57 3.52
C ALA A 111 -2.38 -20.85 3.29
N ALA A 112 -3.42 -21.60 2.93
CA ALA A 112 -4.79 -21.10 2.89
C ALA A 112 -5.36 -20.94 4.29
N PRO A 113 -6.34 -20.02 4.49
CA PRO A 113 -6.93 -19.76 5.81
C PRO A 113 -7.57 -20.98 6.50
N HIS A 114 -8.09 -21.93 5.75
CA HIS A 114 -8.77 -23.11 6.26
C HIS A 114 -7.82 -24.27 6.61
N GLU A 115 -6.52 -24.14 6.34
CA GLU A 115 -5.52 -25.15 6.70
C GLU A 115 -5.08 -25.09 8.18
N PHE A 116 -5.59 -24.10 8.91
CA PHE A 116 -5.26 -23.92 10.33
C PHE A 116 -6.30 -24.61 11.22
N GLU A 117 -5.83 -25.10 12.35
CA GLU A 117 -6.62 -25.80 13.36
C GLU A 117 -6.40 -25.24 14.77
N LEU A 118 -7.37 -25.44 15.67
CA LEU A 118 -7.19 -25.16 17.08
C LEU A 118 -6.78 -26.43 17.81
N ARG A 119 -5.59 -26.43 18.45
CA ARG A 119 -5.17 -27.48 19.36
C ARG A 119 -4.97 -26.90 20.75
N LYS A 120 -5.77 -27.36 21.72
CA LYS A 120 -5.75 -26.85 23.10
C LYS A 120 -5.85 -25.29 23.16
N GLY A 121 -6.67 -24.72 22.29
CA GLY A 121 -6.88 -23.25 22.21
C GLY A 121 -5.77 -22.48 21.52
N VAL A 122 -4.77 -23.14 20.92
CA VAL A 122 -3.67 -22.53 20.18
C VAL A 122 -3.88 -22.73 18.68
N CYS A 123 -3.65 -21.66 17.89
CA CYS A 123 -3.63 -21.75 16.43
C CYS A 123 -2.43 -22.59 15.96
N CYS A 124 -2.70 -23.65 15.22
CA CYS A 124 -1.71 -24.58 14.70
C CYS A 124 -1.88 -24.76 13.18
N HIS A 125 -0.79 -25.12 12.51
CA HIS A 125 -0.79 -25.64 11.14
C HIS A 125 -0.10 -27.01 11.15
N GLN A 126 -0.79 -28.05 10.65
CA GLN A 126 -0.30 -29.44 10.66
C GLN A 126 0.25 -29.87 12.05
N GLY A 127 -0.49 -29.54 13.10
CA GLY A 127 -0.14 -29.87 14.49
C GLY A 127 0.94 -29.01 15.15
N ARG A 128 1.57 -28.09 14.42
CA ARG A 128 2.62 -27.19 14.93
C ARG A 128 2.03 -25.84 15.31
N PRO A 129 2.31 -25.32 16.53
CA PRO A 129 1.87 -23.98 16.91
C PRO A 129 2.41 -22.89 15.98
N VAL A 130 1.53 -21.99 15.56
CA VAL A 130 1.90 -20.82 14.75
C VAL A 130 2.35 -19.69 15.67
N SER A 131 3.54 -19.18 15.45
CA SER A 131 4.12 -18.11 16.27
C SER A 131 3.73 -16.73 15.77
N LEU A 132 3.67 -16.54 14.44
CA LEU A 132 3.33 -15.27 13.81
C LEU A 132 2.57 -15.54 12.51
N VAL A 133 1.66 -14.65 12.16
CA VAL A 133 0.87 -14.70 10.93
C VAL A 133 0.97 -13.36 10.21
N PHE A 134 1.23 -13.39 8.92
CA PHE A 134 0.98 -12.29 8.00
C PHE A 134 -0.17 -12.67 7.07
N MET A 135 -1.25 -11.87 7.03
CA MET A 135 -2.41 -12.14 6.18
C MET A 135 -2.39 -11.24 4.96
N ASP A 136 -2.29 -11.83 3.78
CA ASP A 136 -2.34 -11.10 2.51
C ASP A 136 -3.77 -10.98 1.96
N PHE A 137 -4.68 -10.51 2.79
CA PHE A 137 -6.04 -10.12 2.41
C PHE A 137 -6.67 -9.21 3.46
N ASN A 138 -7.70 -8.46 3.05
CA ASN A 138 -8.40 -7.52 3.91
C ASN A 138 -9.52 -8.17 4.73
N ASN A 139 -10.14 -7.39 5.63
CA ASN A 139 -11.22 -7.88 6.49
C ASN A 139 -12.47 -8.30 5.71
N ASP A 140 -12.77 -7.68 4.57
CA ASP A 140 -13.94 -8.05 3.75
C ASP A 140 -13.76 -9.45 3.16
N VAL A 141 -12.53 -9.78 2.73
CA VAL A 141 -12.17 -11.13 2.29
C VAL A 141 -12.21 -12.10 3.46
N PHE A 142 -11.62 -11.74 4.61
CA PHE A 142 -11.68 -12.57 5.81
C PHE A 142 -13.12 -12.95 6.19
N LEU A 143 -14.04 -11.98 6.18
CA LEU A 143 -15.44 -12.23 6.51
C LEU A 143 -16.15 -13.11 5.47
N LYS A 144 -15.81 -12.99 4.19
CA LYS A 144 -16.33 -13.87 3.13
C LYS A 144 -15.85 -15.30 3.33
N LEU A 145 -14.57 -15.48 3.60
CA LEU A 145 -13.96 -16.78 3.84
C LEU A 145 -14.50 -17.43 5.13
N HIS A 146 -14.71 -16.65 6.19
CA HIS A 146 -15.28 -17.14 7.44
C HIS A 146 -16.72 -17.68 7.32
N ARG A 147 -17.46 -17.24 6.29
CA ARG A 147 -18.78 -17.81 5.99
C ARG A 147 -18.71 -19.18 5.30
N ARG A 148 -17.57 -19.55 4.76
CA ARG A 148 -17.35 -20.79 4.00
C ARG A 148 -16.53 -21.82 4.76
N HIS A 149 -15.64 -21.35 5.61
CA HIS A 149 -14.67 -22.15 6.34
C HIS A 149 -14.66 -21.77 7.84
N ASP A 150 -14.29 -22.71 8.69
CA ASP A 150 -14.00 -22.37 10.09
C ASP A 150 -12.65 -21.67 10.21
N LEU A 151 -12.67 -20.37 10.39
CA LEU A 151 -11.48 -19.53 10.61
C LEU A 151 -11.25 -19.21 12.09
N SER A 152 -11.88 -19.97 13.02
CA SER A 152 -11.66 -19.82 14.46
C SER A 152 -10.19 -19.90 14.87
N PRO A 153 -9.32 -20.71 14.22
CA PRO A 153 -7.89 -20.72 14.51
C PRO A 153 -7.21 -19.37 14.24
N LEU A 154 -7.51 -18.73 13.11
CA LEU A 154 -6.97 -17.42 12.78
C LEU A 154 -7.57 -16.30 13.64
N LEU A 155 -8.86 -16.40 14.02
CA LEU A 155 -9.46 -15.49 15.00
C LEU A 155 -8.76 -15.59 16.35
N GLN A 156 -8.35 -16.80 16.76
CA GLN A 156 -7.55 -16.97 17.97
C GLN A 156 -6.17 -16.32 17.84
N ALA A 157 -5.51 -16.48 16.71
CA ALA A 157 -4.23 -15.80 16.44
C ALA A 157 -4.36 -14.26 16.48
N ILE A 158 -5.48 -13.70 15.99
CA ILE A 158 -5.80 -12.28 16.09
C ILE A 158 -5.96 -11.87 17.57
N ARG A 159 -6.75 -12.61 18.36
CA ARG A 159 -6.96 -12.33 19.79
C ARG A 159 -5.67 -12.39 20.60
N GLU A 160 -4.78 -13.29 20.25
CA GLU A 160 -3.45 -13.42 20.85
C GLU A 160 -2.45 -12.40 20.32
N ASN A 161 -2.90 -11.50 19.45
CA ASN A 161 -2.05 -10.49 18.79
C ASN A 161 -0.86 -11.12 18.02
N ARG A 162 -1.06 -12.30 17.42
CA ARG A 162 -0.05 -13.00 16.59
C ARG A 162 -0.10 -12.60 15.12
N VAL A 163 -1.07 -11.79 14.70
CA VAL A 163 -1.18 -11.31 13.33
C VAL A 163 -0.41 -10.01 13.22
N LEU A 164 0.60 -9.98 12.33
CA LEU A 164 1.53 -8.85 12.20
C LEU A 164 0.85 -7.59 11.65
N ASN A 165 -0.03 -7.75 10.66
CA ASN A 165 -0.86 -6.68 10.14
C ASN A 165 -2.21 -6.67 10.89
N PRO A 166 -2.32 -5.92 12.01
CA PRO A 166 -3.46 -6.03 12.92
C PRO A 166 -4.77 -5.67 12.21
N ARG A 167 -5.76 -6.53 12.35
CA ARG A 167 -7.05 -6.32 11.68
C ARG A 167 -7.77 -5.03 12.10
N GLY A 168 -7.46 -4.51 13.29
CA GLY A 168 -7.96 -3.22 13.77
C GLY A 168 -7.43 -2.00 13.04
N THR A 169 -6.40 -2.12 12.22
CA THR A 169 -5.85 -0.99 11.44
C THR A 169 -6.64 -0.70 10.16
N GLU A 170 -7.42 -1.64 9.67
CA GLU A 170 -8.21 -1.44 8.44
C GLU A 170 -9.22 -0.29 8.49
N PRO A 171 -9.89 0.02 9.61
CA PRO A 171 -10.75 1.22 9.68
C PRO A 171 -10.02 2.53 9.37
N ILE A 172 -8.71 2.60 9.64
CA ILE A 172 -7.90 3.77 9.30
C ILE A 172 -7.23 3.69 7.92
N ASN A 173 -7.39 2.56 7.23
CA ASN A 173 -6.92 2.35 5.85
C ASN A 173 -7.87 2.95 4.79
N VAL A 174 -8.92 3.62 5.21
CA VAL A 174 -9.87 4.28 4.30
C VAL A 174 -9.37 5.68 3.94
N LYS A 175 -9.51 6.07 2.68
CA LYS A 175 -9.03 7.37 2.19
C LYS A 175 -9.73 8.55 2.85
N SER A 176 -10.94 8.37 3.37
CA SER A 176 -11.65 9.39 4.16
C SER A 176 -10.97 9.71 5.49
N MET A 177 -10.04 8.88 5.98
CA MET A 177 -9.21 9.22 7.13
C MET A 177 -8.38 10.49 6.91
N PHE A 178 -8.04 10.80 5.67
CA PHE A 178 -7.36 12.04 5.33
C PHE A 178 -8.21 13.29 5.54
N GLU A 179 -9.54 13.18 5.50
CA GLU A 179 -10.41 14.28 5.95
C GLU A 179 -10.27 14.55 7.44
N VAL A 180 -10.09 13.51 8.26
CA VAL A 180 -9.88 13.69 9.71
C VAL A 180 -8.57 14.45 9.97
N ILE A 181 -7.52 14.15 9.18
CA ILE A 181 -6.21 14.80 9.31
C ILE A 181 -6.24 16.24 8.79
N THR A 182 -6.95 16.51 7.68
CA THR A 182 -6.93 17.83 7.01
C THR A 182 -8.15 18.70 7.31
N GLY A 183 -9.04 18.24 8.18
CA GLY A 183 -10.29 18.94 8.54
C GLY A 183 -10.31 19.43 10.00
N ASP A 184 -11.45 19.36 10.63
CA ASP A 184 -11.71 19.91 11.97
C ASP A 184 -10.78 19.33 13.06
N HIS A 185 -10.24 18.15 12.84
CA HIS A 185 -9.37 17.47 13.78
C HIS A 185 -7.87 17.66 13.49
N ALA A 186 -7.49 18.50 12.52
CA ALA A 186 -6.09 18.73 12.13
C ALA A 186 -5.20 19.10 13.33
N HIS A 187 -5.73 19.86 14.28
CA HIS A 187 -5.04 20.29 15.52
C HIS A 187 -4.60 19.13 16.43
N ARG A 188 -5.09 17.90 16.19
CA ARG A 188 -4.78 16.69 16.97
C ARG A 188 -3.61 15.89 16.39
N PHE A 189 -3.12 16.29 15.23
CA PHE A 189 -2.03 15.62 14.53
C PHE A 189 -0.78 16.46 14.54
N ASP A 190 0.36 15.82 14.35
CA ASP A 190 1.62 16.51 14.15
C ASP A 190 1.55 17.43 12.93
N PRO A 191 2.04 18.68 13.01
CA PRO A 191 1.98 19.65 11.92
C PRO A 191 2.59 19.14 10.61
N GLU A 192 3.68 18.37 10.66
CA GLU A 192 4.31 17.79 9.48
C GLU A 192 3.38 16.75 8.81
N THR A 193 2.69 15.94 9.59
CA THR A 193 1.68 14.98 9.08
C THR A 193 0.56 15.71 8.37
N VAL A 194 0.04 16.80 8.94
CA VAL A 194 -1.01 17.62 8.32
C VAL A 194 -0.51 18.23 7.02
N GLN A 195 0.68 18.82 7.01
CA GLN A 195 1.26 19.47 5.84
C GLN A 195 1.50 18.47 4.68
N ARG A 196 1.90 17.24 5.01
CA ARG A 196 2.15 16.19 4.01
C ARG A 196 0.89 15.47 3.55
N THR A 197 -0.26 15.74 4.17
CA THR A 197 -1.52 15.11 3.79
C THR A 197 -2.30 16.03 2.88
N PRO A 198 -2.56 15.67 1.61
CA PRO A 198 -3.34 16.50 0.70
C PRO A 198 -4.73 16.74 1.27
N TRP A 199 -5.20 17.99 1.14
CA TRP A 199 -6.57 18.32 1.53
C TRP A 199 -7.55 17.30 0.96
N THR A 200 -8.42 16.77 1.81
CA THR A 200 -9.33 15.67 1.47
C THR A 200 -10.67 15.88 2.13
N ARG A 201 -11.75 15.60 1.40
CA ARG A 201 -13.13 15.62 1.91
C ARG A 201 -13.91 14.42 1.38
N ARG A 202 -14.77 13.83 2.19
CA ARG A 202 -15.79 12.89 1.70
C ARG A 202 -16.69 13.62 0.71
N PHE A 203 -16.95 13.00 -0.42
CA PHE A 203 -17.59 13.65 -1.56
C PHE A 203 -19.09 13.44 -1.59
N PHE A 204 -19.82 14.46 -1.21
CA PHE A 204 -21.28 14.59 -1.30
C PHE A 204 -21.67 16.06 -1.17
N PRO A 205 -22.91 16.47 -1.54
CA PRO A 205 -23.37 17.86 -1.39
C PRO A 205 -23.33 18.30 0.08
N ARG A 206 -22.47 19.24 0.41
CA ARG A 206 -22.31 19.78 1.76
C ARG A 206 -21.48 21.06 1.79
N ARG A 207 -21.65 21.83 2.87
CA ARG A 207 -20.71 22.89 3.24
C ARG A 207 -19.45 22.30 3.86
N THR A 208 -18.29 22.87 3.56
CA THR A 208 -17.00 22.49 4.16
C THR A 208 -16.01 23.63 4.07
N THR A 209 -14.76 23.37 4.53
CA THR A 209 -13.61 24.30 4.39
C THR A 209 -12.72 23.81 3.27
N GLY A 210 -12.27 24.72 2.42
CA GLY A 210 -11.37 24.45 1.31
C GLY A 210 -9.90 24.30 1.72
N PRO A 211 -9.02 24.02 0.73
CA PRO A 211 -7.60 23.78 0.99
C PRO A 211 -6.86 25.01 1.56
N ASN A 212 -7.32 26.22 1.27
CA ASN A 212 -6.72 27.47 1.77
C ASN A 212 -7.50 28.07 2.95
N GLY A 213 -8.41 27.30 3.58
CA GLY A 213 -9.22 27.75 4.69
C GLY A 213 -10.49 28.53 4.30
N GLU A 214 -10.77 28.70 3.01
CA GLU A 214 -11.98 29.33 2.50
C GLU A 214 -13.25 28.52 2.79
N SER A 215 -14.40 29.19 2.93
CA SER A 215 -15.68 28.54 3.11
C SER A 215 -16.23 28.07 1.76
N ILE A 216 -16.48 26.79 1.63
CA ILE A 216 -17.12 26.15 0.46
C ILE A 216 -18.60 25.89 0.82
N PRO A 217 -19.55 26.63 0.23
CA PRO A 217 -20.98 26.42 0.51
C PRO A 217 -21.51 25.09 0.00
N ASP A 218 -21.07 24.66 -1.18
CA ASP A 218 -21.41 23.38 -1.81
C ASP A 218 -20.15 22.75 -2.41
N LEU A 219 -19.76 21.60 -1.86
CA LEU A 219 -18.54 20.90 -2.27
C LEU A 219 -18.62 20.38 -3.70
N VAL A 220 -19.79 19.98 -4.17
CA VAL A 220 -19.97 19.42 -5.52
C VAL A 220 -19.82 20.52 -6.58
N GLU A 221 -20.46 21.67 -6.35
CA GLU A 221 -20.32 22.79 -7.26
C GLU A 221 -18.90 23.36 -7.27
N TRP A 222 -18.28 23.45 -6.10
CA TRP A 222 -16.89 23.87 -5.97
C TRP A 222 -15.94 22.90 -6.72
N ALA A 223 -16.20 21.59 -6.66
CA ALA A 223 -15.40 20.59 -7.35
C ALA A 223 -15.47 20.73 -8.88
N ARG A 224 -16.64 21.09 -9.45
CA ARG A 224 -16.75 21.37 -10.89
C ARG A 224 -15.88 22.53 -11.31
N GLN A 225 -15.91 23.62 -10.52
CA GLN A 225 -15.18 24.86 -10.81
C GLN A 225 -13.66 24.70 -10.67
N ASN A 226 -13.21 23.77 -9.81
CA ASN A 226 -11.80 23.56 -9.50
C ASN A 226 -11.28 22.18 -9.99
N TRP A 227 -12.02 21.54 -10.89
CA TRP A 227 -11.74 20.16 -11.32
C TRP A 227 -10.28 19.89 -11.72
N PRO A 228 -9.55 20.74 -12.45
CA PRO A 228 -8.18 20.49 -12.89
C PRO A 228 -7.20 20.20 -11.74
N ASP A 229 -7.48 20.70 -10.54
CA ASP A 229 -6.62 20.59 -9.35
C ASP A 229 -7.08 19.52 -8.35
N LEU A 230 -8.01 18.65 -8.76
CA LEU A 230 -8.64 17.70 -7.89
C LEU A 230 -8.53 16.26 -8.39
N VAL A 231 -8.70 15.34 -7.45
CA VAL A 231 -8.78 13.90 -7.72
C VAL A 231 -9.97 13.32 -6.97
N LEU A 232 -10.85 12.60 -7.66
CA LEU A 232 -11.89 11.78 -7.06
C LEU A 232 -11.39 10.34 -6.92
N LYS A 233 -11.50 9.78 -5.73
CA LYS A 233 -11.08 8.41 -5.43
C LYS A 233 -12.19 7.66 -4.69
N PRO A 234 -12.45 6.37 -4.99
CA PRO A 234 -13.26 5.55 -4.09
C PRO A 234 -12.64 5.55 -2.69
N GLU A 235 -13.47 5.64 -1.66
CA GLU A 235 -13.02 5.63 -0.25
C GLU A 235 -12.23 4.36 0.08
N ARG A 236 -12.64 3.23 -0.51
CA ARG A 236 -11.95 1.94 -0.46
C ARG A 236 -11.61 1.48 -1.87
N GLY A 237 -10.51 0.78 -2.02
CA GLY A 237 -10.04 0.25 -3.30
C GLY A 237 -8.56 0.52 -3.52
N TYR A 238 -7.97 -0.19 -4.47
CA TYR A 238 -6.55 -0.19 -4.81
C TYR A 238 -6.35 -0.20 -6.32
N SER A 239 -5.12 -0.16 -6.76
CA SER A 239 -4.73 -0.24 -8.19
C SER A 239 -5.33 0.85 -9.07
N GLY A 240 -5.68 2.00 -8.49
CA GLY A 240 -6.25 3.13 -9.24
C GLY A 240 -7.66 2.91 -9.80
N ILE A 241 -8.32 1.79 -9.47
CA ILE A 241 -9.65 1.48 -10.00
C ILE A 241 -10.66 2.52 -9.52
N GLY A 242 -11.33 3.18 -10.46
CA GLY A 242 -12.35 4.20 -10.17
C GLY A 242 -11.79 5.57 -9.79
N VAL A 243 -10.47 5.75 -9.82
CA VAL A 243 -9.84 7.06 -9.62
C VAL A 243 -10.07 7.92 -10.86
N LYS A 244 -10.40 9.19 -10.65
CA LYS A 244 -10.57 10.23 -11.68
C LYS A 244 -9.69 11.42 -11.35
N VAL A 245 -8.87 11.82 -12.31
CA VAL A 245 -7.86 12.88 -12.12
C VAL A 245 -8.22 14.10 -12.96
N GLY A 246 -8.48 15.21 -12.31
CA GLY A 246 -8.75 16.48 -12.97
C GLY A 246 -7.58 16.92 -13.87
N GLY A 247 -7.91 17.48 -15.01
CA GLY A 247 -6.94 17.85 -16.04
C GLY A 247 -6.44 16.69 -16.92
N VAL A 248 -6.71 15.43 -16.51
CA VAL A 248 -6.47 14.22 -17.31
C VAL A 248 -7.80 13.65 -17.79
N ASP A 249 -8.74 13.42 -16.86
CA ASP A 249 -10.11 13.07 -17.17
C ASP A 249 -10.88 14.35 -17.52
N ASN A 250 -11.15 14.55 -18.81
CA ASN A 250 -11.71 15.81 -19.31
C ASN A 250 -13.21 16.00 -19.04
N ASP A 251 -13.95 14.92 -18.71
CA ASP A 251 -15.37 14.97 -18.39
C ASP A 251 -15.59 15.03 -16.87
N ALA A 252 -15.51 16.24 -16.33
CA ALA A 252 -15.74 16.51 -14.91
C ALA A 252 -17.15 16.10 -14.47
N ASP A 253 -18.17 16.38 -15.27
CA ASP A 253 -19.56 16.11 -14.92
C ASP A 253 -19.84 14.61 -14.86
N ALA A 254 -19.33 13.82 -15.78
CA ALA A 254 -19.45 12.36 -15.75
C ALA A 254 -18.72 11.76 -14.53
N ALA A 255 -17.50 12.24 -14.22
CA ALA A 255 -16.76 11.80 -13.06
C ALA A 255 -17.48 12.11 -11.74
N ILE A 256 -17.99 13.32 -11.60
CA ILE A 256 -18.75 13.78 -10.44
C ILE A 256 -20.07 13.01 -10.30
N ALA A 257 -20.83 12.85 -11.40
CA ALA A 257 -22.07 12.09 -11.39
C ALA A 257 -21.86 10.64 -10.93
N GLN A 258 -20.83 9.98 -11.47
CA GLN A 258 -20.47 8.62 -11.07
C GLN A 258 -20.11 8.53 -9.59
N ALA A 259 -19.36 9.50 -9.06
CA ALA A 259 -18.96 9.51 -7.66
C ALA A 259 -20.15 9.72 -6.73
N LEU A 260 -21.09 10.59 -7.10
CA LEU A 260 -22.34 10.83 -6.34
C LEU A 260 -23.27 9.62 -6.38
N GLU A 261 -23.42 8.97 -7.53
CA GLU A 261 -24.23 7.76 -7.66
C GLU A 261 -23.72 6.63 -6.76
N LYS A 262 -22.40 6.42 -6.72
CA LYS A 262 -21.77 5.40 -5.86
C LYS A 262 -21.77 5.77 -4.39
N GLY A 263 -21.76 7.04 -4.03
CA GLY A 263 -21.88 7.56 -2.67
C GLY A 263 -20.72 7.23 -1.72
N ASN A 264 -19.63 6.70 -2.23
CA ASN A 264 -18.47 6.24 -1.44
C ASN A 264 -17.13 6.79 -1.97
N TYR A 265 -17.12 8.06 -2.33
CA TYR A 265 -15.94 8.73 -2.86
C TYR A 265 -15.39 9.78 -1.90
N ILE A 266 -14.11 10.06 -2.04
CA ILE A 266 -13.45 11.25 -1.50
C ILE A 266 -13.04 12.16 -2.64
N LEU A 267 -13.00 13.47 -2.36
CA LEU A 267 -12.36 14.50 -3.17
C LEU A 267 -11.06 14.89 -2.49
N GLN A 268 -9.97 14.90 -3.23
CA GLN A 268 -8.64 15.22 -2.72
C GLN A 268 -7.96 16.24 -3.61
N ALA A 269 -7.20 17.17 -3.02
CA ALA A 269 -6.34 18.06 -3.78
C ALA A 269 -5.27 17.26 -4.54
N LYS A 270 -5.09 17.59 -5.81
CA LYS A 270 -4.08 16.95 -6.65
C LYS A 270 -2.68 17.33 -6.14
N VAL A 271 -1.87 16.34 -5.88
CA VAL A 271 -0.46 16.56 -5.56
C VAL A 271 0.28 16.83 -6.85
N THR A 272 0.93 17.98 -6.92
CA THR A 272 1.88 18.24 -7.99
C THR A 272 3.06 17.31 -7.80
N LEU A 273 3.21 16.35 -8.69
CA LEU A 273 4.41 15.54 -8.73
C LEU A 273 5.54 16.51 -9.11
N GLY A 274 6.52 16.64 -8.23
CA GLY A 274 7.77 17.26 -8.61
C GLY A 274 8.34 16.41 -9.73
N LEU A 275 8.15 16.86 -10.95
CA LEU A 275 8.85 16.29 -12.07
C LEU A 275 10.31 16.66 -11.86
N TRP A 276 11.13 15.69 -11.62
CA TRP A 276 12.58 15.78 -11.84
C TRP A 276 12.81 15.82 -13.36
N ALA A 277 11.99 16.63 -14.04
CA ALA A 277 11.73 16.59 -15.46
C ALA A 277 12.71 17.45 -16.26
N GLU A 278 13.71 18.01 -15.59
CA GLU A 278 14.76 18.73 -16.32
C GLU A 278 15.74 17.77 -17.03
N GLU A 279 15.66 16.46 -16.73
CA GLU A 279 16.54 15.45 -17.33
C GLU A 279 15.80 14.14 -17.66
N MET A 280 14.63 14.22 -18.28
CA MET A 280 14.00 13.01 -18.81
C MET A 280 14.76 12.53 -20.05
N ALA A 281 15.11 11.24 -20.06
CA ALA A 281 15.65 10.60 -21.25
C ALA A 281 14.53 10.44 -22.28
N GLU A 282 14.60 11.17 -23.39
CA GLU A 282 13.80 10.88 -24.57
C GLU A 282 14.41 9.73 -25.37
N ILE A 283 13.58 8.74 -25.73
CA ILE A 283 14.00 7.69 -26.63
C ILE A 283 13.85 8.20 -28.06
N ASP A 284 14.95 8.56 -28.70
CA ASP A 284 14.97 8.79 -30.13
C ASP A 284 14.86 7.45 -30.87
N HIS A 285 13.63 7.08 -31.21
CA HIS A 285 13.35 5.86 -31.93
C HIS A 285 13.98 5.80 -33.33
N ALA A 286 14.22 6.93 -33.97
CA ALA A 286 14.81 7.01 -35.29
C ALA A 286 16.32 6.78 -35.23
N ALA A 287 16.98 7.37 -34.24
CA ALA A 287 18.42 7.19 -34.03
C ALA A 287 18.79 5.97 -33.19
N ARG A 288 17.80 5.26 -32.61
CA ARG A 288 18.00 4.15 -31.67
C ARG A 288 18.91 4.51 -30.47
N ARG A 289 18.81 5.73 -30.02
CA ARG A 289 19.59 6.26 -28.89
C ARG A 289 18.68 6.96 -27.90
N ILE A 290 19.16 7.02 -26.65
CA ILE A 290 18.52 7.80 -25.60
C ILE A 290 19.19 9.16 -25.57
N VAL A 291 18.40 10.20 -25.61
CA VAL A 291 18.82 11.58 -25.45
C VAL A 291 18.36 12.07 -24.10
N LEU A 292 19.26 12.60 -23.28
CA LEU A 292 18.88 13.34 -22.07
C LEU A 292 18.40 14.71 -22.52
N ALA A 293 17.15 15.03 -22.22
CA ALA A 293 16.54 16.31 -22.55
C ALA A 293 16.62 17.27 -21.37
#